data_dbba6b91745d290cc2040ba97b7d644c
#
_entry.id   dbba6b91745d290cc2040ba97b7d644c
#
_cell.length_a   1.000
_cell.length_b   1.000
_cell.length_c   1.000
_cell.angle_alpha   90.00
_cell.angle_beta   90.00
_cell.angle_gamma   90.00
#
_symmetry.space_group_name_H-M   'P 1'
#
loop_
_entity.id
_entity.type
_entity.pdbx_description
1 polymer ?
#
loop_
_entity_poly.entity_id
_entity_poly.type
_entity_poly.pdbx_seq_one_letter_code
_entity_poly.pdbx_strand_id
1 'polypeptide(L)'
;MDSITETVGATHNRINTTEAVEKTAALAERYWCSPHELMSYLTRSGQLESAITQQKPVKHVLLFFHALGIGGGELVTCSLAKLWNSMGLDVTILTDVPIDESAPHQKLPEGVRHRVIPDYNTLTGMTYRQRAEELQRVIIETHADAMVFAHWFAESLPYDLILCRENGLATFIFVQSLFSLFFLDEVKPFLMEIPQTYRLANGVISLSETDRSAWSSFNTHSYVTCNPLSLPIPEHPATLIGHTILWPARLHPDKCPERVIPIMSELVKLIPDAKLIMVGTVSETYRKQFGKLTESAGVTEHIEIVGEVPPNEMQRFYNEADAFLLTSRREGWSLALAEALASGLPCVAYSLPYLTLIKDNEAVIAVDQGDASTAAQALANILTDKALASEMGKAGRAFIQGFASYDHQAFWNSIFGISADPEQNRTLNDIEPFRIAIREAFSAHEQLCKMQHREKTAKDNELVRLSSELDRLSHDCSDLQNALERTTNSLSFKIGRAITGVPRAVRDLLAR
;
A
#
# COMPACT_ATOMS: atom_id res chain seq x y z
N MET A 1 26.50 16.50 -63.97
CA MET A 1 26.88 17.46 -62.87
C MET A 1 25.95 17.22 -61.77
N ASP A 2 26.43 16.37 -60.85
CA ASP A 2 25.68 15.76 -59.78
C ASP A 2 25.63 16.72 -58.58
N SER A 3 24.44 16.95 -58.07
CA SER A 3 24.24 17.61 -56.77
C SER A 3 23.97 16.53 -55.72
N ILE A 4 24.98 16.28 -54.94
CA ILE A 4 24.90 15.45 -53.73
C ILE A 4 24.15 16.24 -52.66
N THR A 5 22.95 15.82 -52.36
CA THR A 5 22.20 16.21 -51.15
C THR A 5 22.74 15.41 -50.00
N GLU A 6 23.54 16.04 -49.15
CA GLU A 6 23.95 15.51 -47.85
C GLU A 6 22.71 15.42 -46.94
N THR A 7 22.34 14.19 -46.66
CA THR A 7 21.38 13.83 -45.60
C THR A 7 22.11 13.98 -44.28
N VAL A 8 21.85 15.06 -43.55
CA VAL A 8 22.30 15.20 -42.15
C VAL A 8 21.57 14.15 -41.32
N GLY A 9 22.22 13.02 -41.14
CA GLY A 9 21.79 11.99 -40.20
C GLY A 9 21.96 12.49 -38.78
N ALA A 10 20.87 12.68 -38.08
CA ALA A 10 20.85 12.86 -36.63
C ALA A 10 21.47 11.61 -35.98
N THR A 11 22.73 11.67 -35.64
CA THR A 11 23.39 10.69 -34.77
C THR A 11 22.72 10.73 -33.42
N HIS A 12 21.73 9.84 -33.23
CA HIS A 12 21.30 9.45 -31.91
C HIS A 12 22.54 8.85 -31.24
N ASN A 13 23.07 9.51 -30.22
CA ASN A 13 23.97 8.91 -29.27
C ASN A 13 23.23 7.71 -28.67
N ARG A 14 23.45 6.50 -29.23
CA ARG A 14 23.08 5.26 -28.59
C ARG A 14 23.93 5.21 -27.31
N ILE A 15 23.32 5.56 -26.18
CA ILE A 15 23.89 5.30 -24.87
C ILE A 15 24.33 3.85 -24.89
N ASN A 16 25.56 3.60 -24.47
CA ASN A 16 26.07 2.22 -24.36
C ASN A 16 25.22 1.53 -23.29
N THR A 17 24.28 0.69 -23.71
CA THR A 17 23.26 0.07 -22.88
C THR A 17 23.85 -0.75 -21.73
N THR A 18 25.03 -1.34 -21.95
CA THR A 18 25.80 -2.03 -20.91
C THR A 18 26.32 -1.06 -19.86
N GLU A 19 26.73 0.14 -20.25
CA GLU A 19 27.25 1.17 -19.33
C GLU A 19 26.17 1.70 -18.37
N ALA A 20 24.94 1.89 -18.84
CA ALA A 20 23.82 2.31 -17.99
C ALA A 20 23.49 1.28 -16.90
N VAL A 21 23.47 -0.01 -17.27
CA VAL A 21 23.25 -1.13 -16.33
C VAL A 21 24.40 -1.18 -15.30
N GLU A 22 25.66 -1.17 -15.75
CA GLU A 22 26.83 -1.25 -14.88
C GLU A 22 26.86 -0.10 -13.89
N LYS A 23 26.64 1.13 -14.36
CA LYS A 23 26.61 2.34 -13.52
C LYS A 23 25.52 2.23 -12.46
N THR A 24 24.30 1.86 -12.84
CA THR A 24 23.17 1.81 -11.92
C THR A 24 23.30 0.66 -10.92
N ALA A 25 23.77 -0.51 -11.35
CA ALA A 25 24.04 -1.63 -10.47
C ALA A 25 25.11 -1.31 -9.42
N ALA A 26 26.21 -0.63 -9.82
CA ALA A 26 27.25 -0.21 -8.90
C ALA A 26 26.73 0.82 -7.87
N LEU A 27 25.81 1.72 -8.26
CA LEU A 27 25.15 2.62 -7.32
C LEU A 27 24.25 1.87 -6.34
N ALA A 28 23.49 0.88 -6.83
CA ALA A 28 22.64 0.04 -5.98
C ALA A 28 23.45 -0.79 -4.98
N GLU A 29 24.55 -1.41 -5.41
CA GLU A 29 25.44 -2.16 -4.53
C GLU A 29 26.09 -1.27 -3.44
N ARG A 30 26.43 -0.04 -3.79
CA ARG A 30 27.10 0.88 -2.88
C ARG A 30 26.15 1.56 -1.89
N TYR A 31 24.95 1.93 -2.34
CA TYR A 31 24.01 2.76 -1.57
C TYR A 31 22.70 2.04 -1.24
N TRP A 32 22.67 0.71 -1.33
CA TRP A 32 21.50 -0.05 -0.96
C TRP A 32 21.09 0.29 0.50
N CYS A 33 19.80 0.40 0.78
CA CYS A 33 19.26 0.84 2.08
C CYS A 33 19.65 2.26 2.53
N SER A 34 20.26 3.08 1.66
CA SER A 34 20.57 4.47 1.98
C SER A 34 20.30 5.42 0.81
N PRO A 35 19.02 5.62 0.43
CA PRO A 35 18.64 6.59 -0.59
C PRO A 35 19.14 8.02 -0.29
N HIS A 36 19.27 8.39 0.97
CA HIS A 36 19.82 9.67 1.37
C HIS A 36 21.30 9.85 0.94
N GLU A 37 22.14 8.85 1.18
CA GLU A 37 23.56 8.88 0.76
C GLU A 37 23.67 8.87 -0.77
N LEU A 38 22.82 8.09 -1.46
CA LEU A 38 22.72 8.11 -2.90
C LEU A 38 22.42 9.53 -3.42
N MET A 39 21.40 10.18 -2.88
CA MET A 39 21.02 11.54 -3.28
C MET A 39 22.12 12.56 -2.98
N SER A 40 22.82 12.43 -1.84
CA SER A 40 23.97 13.24 -1.49
C SER A 40 25.13 13.08 -2.48
N TYR A 41 25.38 11.84 -2.93
CA TYR A 41 26.37 11.55 -3.97
C TYR A 41 25.97 12.19 -5.31
N LEU A 42 24.74 11.95 -5.79
CA LEU A 42 24.25 12.48 -7.07
C LEU A 42 24.29 14.02 -7.11
N THR A 43 23.96 14.67 -6.00
CA THR A 43 24.04 16.13 -5.88
C THR A 43 25.49 16.62 -5.99
N ARG A 44 26.42 16.02 -5.23
CA ARG A 44 27.84 16.42 -5.24
C ARG A 44 28.54 16.15 -6.57
N SER A 45 28.12 15.09 -7.28
CA SER A 45 28.73 14.74 -8.58
C SER A 45 28.12 15.52 -9.76
N GLY A 46 27.15 16.41 -9.53
CA GLY A 46 26.43 17.15 -10.59
C GLY A 46 25.53 16.30 -11.46
N GLN A 47 25.35 15.02 -11.13
CA GLN A 47 24.52 14.09 -11.93
C GLN A 47 23.03 14.32 -11.75
N LEU A 48 22.62 15.11 -10.73
CA LEU A 48 21.24 15.42 -10.47
C LEU A 48 20.67 16.44 -11.46
N GLU A 49 21.47 17.40 -11.87
CA GLU A 49 21.02 18.57 -12.65
C GLU A 49 20.85 18.29 -14.15
N SER A 50 21.39 17.18 -14.64
CA SER A 50 21.57 16.97 -16.10
C SER A 50 20.33 16.48 -16.85
N ALA A 51 19.13 16.42 -16.27
CA ALA A 51 18.11 15.65 -16.96
C ALA A 51 16.63 15.92 -16.72
N ILE A 52 16.19 17.16 -16.70
CA ILE A 52 14.84 17.43 -17.19
C ILE A 52 14.99 17.96 -18.62
N THR A 53 15.39 17.06 -19.51
CA THR A 53 15.40 17.34 -20.93
C THR A 53 13.97 17.50 -21.43
N GLN A 54 13.80 18.39 -22.40
CA GLN A 54 12.53 18.63 -23.10
C GLN A 54 11.86 17.28 -23.45
N GLN A 55 10.72 17.02 -22.83
CA GLN A 55 10.00 15.76 -22.95
C GLN A 55 9.55 15.59 -24.40
N LYS A 56 9.94 14.49 -25.04
CA LYS A 56 9.39 14.11 -26.33
C LYS A 56 7.97 13.56 -26.13
N PRO A 57 7.07 13.73 -27.11
CA PRO A 57 5.75 13.10 -27.04
C PRO A 57 5.89 11.60 -26.81
N VAL A 58 5.22 11.11 -25.79
CA VAL A 58 5.24 9.69 -25.40
C VAL A 58 4.37 8.89 -26.38
N LYS A 59 4.88 7.75 -26.82
CA LYS A 59 4.17 6.77 -27.66
C LYS A 59 4.03 5.43 -26.96
N HIS A 60 5.03 5.05 -26.16
CA HIS A 60 5.03 3.80 -25.42
C HIS A 60 5.32 4.05 -23.95
N VAL A 61 4.40 3.60 -23.08
CA VAL A 61 4.49 3.71 -21.61
C VAL A 61 4.75 2.36 -20.98
N LEU A 62 5.75 2.30 -20.11
CA LEU A 62 5.92 1.22 -19.14
C LEU A 62 5.18 1.61 -17.86
N LEU A 63 4.32 0.74 -17.34
CA LEU A 63 3.57 0.94 -16.10
C LEU A 63 3.99 -0.12 -15.09
N PHE A 64 4.69 0.30 -14.04
CA PHE A 64 5.18 -0.62 -13.01
C PHE A 64 4.24 -0.70 -11.82
N PHE A 65 3.85 -1.93 -11.48
CA PHE A 65 3.17 -2.26 -10.24
C PHE A 65 3.69 -3.62 -9.73
N HIS A 66 3.75 -3.81 -8.40
CA HIS A 66 4.39 -5.00 -7.81
C HIS A 66 3.81 -6.33 -8.33
N ALA A 67 2.49 -6.48 -8.29
CA ALA A 67 1.79 -7.70 -8.71
C ALA A 67 0.38 -7.37 -9.22
N LEU A 68 -0.20 -8.25 -10.02
CA LEU A 68 -1.60 -8.14 -10.46
C LEU A 68 -2.45 -9.21 -9.78
N GLY A 69 -2.89 -8.92 -8.54
CA GLY A 69 -3.91 -9.69 -7.83
C GLY A 69 -5.29 -9.06 -7.97
N ILE A 70 -6.16 -9.26 -6.97
CA ILE A 70 -7.41 -8.53 -6.82
C ILE A 70 -7.27 -7.49 -5.70
N GLY A 71 -7.27 -6.21 -6.07
CA GLY A 71 -7.16 -5.08 -5.15
C GLY A 71 -7.34 -3.75 -5.85
N GLY A 72 -7.43 -2.67 -5.08
CA GLY A 72 -7.66 -1.33 -5.63
C GLY A 72 -6.51 -0.82 -6.50
N GLY A 73 -5.26 -1.04 -6.07
CA GLY A 73 -4.08 -0.62 -6.82
C GLY A 73 -3.93 -1.36 -8.15
N GLU A 74 -4.19 -2.66 -8.15
CA GLU A 74 -4.20 -3.54 -9.31
C GLU A 74 -5.27 -3.10 -10.31
N LEU A 75 -6.48 -2.82 -9.81
CA LEU A 75 -7.60 -2.36 -10.62
C LEU A 75 -7.31 -1.00 -11.26
N VAL A 76 -6.74 -0.06 -10.50
CA VAL A 76 -6.33 1.25 -11.03
C VAL A 76 -5.24 1.08 -12.09
N THR A 77 -4.24 0.22 -11.86
CA THR A 77 -3.17 -0.06 -12.81
C THR A 77 -3.73 -0.57 -14.15
N CYS A 78 -4.63 -1.54 -14.12
CA CYS A 78 -5.29 -2.04 -15.33
C CYS A 78 -6.20 -0.98 -15.99
N SER A 79 -6.90 -0.17 -15.20
CA SER A 79 -7.75 0.92 -15.71
C SER A 79 -6.93 2.00 -16.42
N LEU A 80 -5.79 2.39 -15.86
CA LEU A 80 -4.87 3.33 -16.50
C LEU A 80 -4.27 2.76 -17.79
N ALA A 81 -3.84 1.50 -17.77
CA ALA A 81 -3.32 0.84 -18.97
C ALA A 81 -4.36 0.79 -20.08
N LYS A 82 -5.63 0.49 -19.75
CA LYS A 82 -6.75 0.51 -20.70
C LYS A 82 -6.99 1.92 -21.24
N LEU A 83 -6.99 2.94 -20.37
CA LEU A 83 -7.16 4.34 -20.75
C LEU A 83 -6.06 4.77 -21.73
N TRP A 84 -4.79 4.55 -21.41
CA TRP A 84 -3.68 4.97 -22.28
C TRP A 84 -3.67 4.23 -23.62
N ASN A 85 -4.02 2.93 -23.59
CA ASN A 85 -4.17 2.18 -24.84
C ASN A 85 -5.31 2.76 -25.72
N SER A 86 -6.43 3.18 -25.11
CA SER A 86 -7.52 3.85 -25.83
C SER A 86 -7.15 5.24 -26.37
N MET A 87 -6.13 5.87 -25.78
CA MET A 87 -5.52 7.12 -26.29
C MET A 87 -4.55 6.89 -27.45
N GLY A 88 -4.36 5.64 -27.87
CA GLY A 88 -3.44 5.26 -28.95
C GLY A 88 -1.99 5.08 -28.51
N LEU A 89 -1.73 4.96 -27.19
CA LEU A 89 -0.41 4.65 -26.66
C LEU A 89 -0.20 3.14 -26.60
N ASP A 90 1.01 2.70 -26.93
CA ASP A 90 1.46 1.37 -26.59
C ASP A 90 1.71 1.27 -25.08
N VAL A 91 1.21 0.22 -24.43
CA VAL A 91 1.34 0.06 -22.99
C VAL A 91 1.90 -1.32 -22.65
N THR A 92 2.90 -1.34 -21.77
CA THR A 92 3.42 -2.57 -21.17
C THR A 92 3.38 -2.45 -19.65
N ILE A 93 2.60 -3.33 -18.99
CA ILE A 93 2.63 -3.44 -17.53
C ILE A 93 3.83 -4.27 -17.12
N LEU A 94 4.58 -3.78 -16.16
CA LEU A 94 5.70 -4.48 -15.52
C LEU A 94 5.30 -4.91 -14.12
N THR A 95 5.63 -6.16 -13.75
CA THR A 95 5.46 -6.65 -12.38
C THR A 95 6.73 -7.33 -11.88
N ASP A 96 6.89 -7.38 -10.55
CA ASP A 96 7.97 -8.15 -9.91
C ASP A 96 7.62 -9.64 -9.82
N VAL A 97 6.33 -9.96 -9.83
CA VAL A 97 5.80 -11.30 -9.64
C VAL A 97 5.05 -11.73 -10.90
N PRO A 98 5.24 -12.96 -11.37
CA PRO A 98 4.43 -13.52 -12.46
C PRO A 98 2.94 -13.52 -12.09
N ILE A 99 2.07 -13.36 -13.07
CA ILE A 99 0.63 -13.56 -12.89
C ILE A 99 0.40 -15.05 -12.66
N ASP A 100 -0.20 -15.38 -11.52
CA ASP A 100 -0.67 -16.74 -11.26
C ASP A 100 -2.05 -16.93 -11.90
N GLU A 101 -2.11 -17.60 -13.04
CA GLU A 101 -3.35 -17.85 -13.78
C GLU A 101 -4.35 -18.72 -13.00
N SER A 102 -3.89 -19.46 -11.98
CA SER A 102 -4.75 -20.27 -11.10
C SER A 102 -5.39 -19.45 -9.98
N ALA A 103 -4.84 -18.30 -9.65
CA ALA A 103 -5.33 -17.40 -8.61
C ALA A 103 -6.18 -16.27 -9.20
N PRO A 104 -7.12 -15.71 -8.43
CA PRO A 104 -7.83 -14.51 -8.84
C PRO A 104 -6.87 -13.35 -9.11
N HIS A 105 -6.99 -12.74 -10.27
CA HIS A 105 -6.18 -11.60 -10.67
C HIS A 105 -6.94 -10.65 -11.59
N GLN A 106 -6.44 -9.43 -11.73
CA GLN A 106 -6.97 -8.48 -12.71
C GLN A 106 -6.66 -8.97 -14.13
N LYS A 107 -7.69 -9.00 -14.97
CA LYS A 107 -7.51 -9.31 -16.40
C LYS A 107 -6.74 -8.18 -17.07
N LEU A 108 -5.71 -8.56 -17.81
CA LEU A 108 -5.00 -7.61 -18.67
C LEU A 108 -5.96 -7.02 -19.70
N PRO A 109 -5.99 -5.69 -19.87
CA PRO A 109 -6.77 -5.08 -20.93
C PRO A 109 -6.29 -5.54 -22.31
N GLU A 110 -7.22 -5.61 -23.26
CA GLU A 110 -6.89 -5.95 -24.65
C GLU A 110 -5.87 -4.96 -25.23
N GLY A 111 -4.87 -5.45 -25.93
CA GLY A 111 -3.80 -4.64 -26.51
C GLY A 111 -2.68 -4.25 -25.55
N VAL A 112 -2.81 -4.53 -24.24
CA VAL A 112 -1.79 -4.24 -23.23
C VAL A 112 -0.85 -5.44 -23.09
N ARG A 113 0.45 -5.17 -23.12
CA ARG A 113 1.48 -6.19 -22.91
C ARG A 113 1.85 -6.32 -21.44
N HIS A 114 2.32 -7.49 -21.03
CA HIS A 114 2.84 -7.74 -19.69
C HIS A 114 4.26 -8.33 -19.75
N ARG A 115 5.10 -7.89 -18.81
CA ARG A 115 6.46 -8.44 -18.59
C ARG A 115 6.73 -8.54 -17.09
N VAL A 116 7.49 -9.53 -16.72
CA VAL A 116 8.00 -9.71 -15.35
C VAL A 116 9.44 -9.25 -15.33
N ILE A 117 9.79 -8.40 -14.37
CA ILE A 117 11.17 -8.01 -14.08
C ILE A 117 11.54 -8.56 -12.70
N PRO A 118 12.79 -9.01 -12.48
CA PRO A 118 13.18 -9.57 -11.19
C PRO A 118 12.92 -8.60 -10.04
N ASP A 119 12.33 -9.10 -8.95
CA ASP A 119 12.18 -8.32 -7.73
C ASP A 119 13.56 -7.97 -7.15
N TYR A 120 13.73 -6.74 -6.71
CA TYR A 120 14.87 -6.34 -5.92
C TYR A 120 14.42 -6.21 -4.46
N ASN A 121 14.78 -7.23 -3.70
CA ASN A 121 14.43 -7.31 -2.30
C ASN A 121 15.66 -7.77 -1.51
N THR A 122 16.08 -6.95 -0.56
CA THR A 122 17.24 -7.19 0.28
C THR A 122 17.14 -8.47 1.13
N LEU A 123 15.91 -8.96 1.37
CA LEU A 123 15.66 -10.20 2.09
C LEU A 123 15.94 -11.46 1.25
N THR A 124 15.81 -11.36 -0.08
CA THR A 124 16.02 -12.52 -0.99
C THR A 124 17.46 -12.68 -1.45
N GLY A 125 18.33 -11.71 -1.15
CA GLY A 125 19.73 -11.70 -1.61
C GLY A 125 19.89 -11.48 -3.11
N MET A 126 18.83 -11.08 -3.82
CA MET A 126 18.91 -10.76 -5.25
C MET A 126 19.64 -9.45 -5.47
N THR A 127 20.57 -9.44 -6.42
CA THR A 127 21.30 -8.21 -6.78
C THR A 127 20.44 -7.33 -7.69
N TYR A 128 20.57 -6.02 -7.58
CA TYR A 128 19.89 -5.09 -8.47
C TYR A 128 20.30 -5.27 -9.95
N ARG A 129 21.49 -5.79 -10.21
CA ARG A 129 22.01 -6.04 -11.57
C ARG A 129 21.05 -6.87 -12.43
N GLN A 130 20.52 -7.98 -11.90
CA GLN A 130 19.58 -8.83 -12.65
C GLN A 130 18.30 -8.09 -13.03
N ARG A 131 17.79 -7.26 -12.11
CA ARG A 131 16.65 -6.39 -12.39
C ARG A 131 16.99 -5.34 -13.46
N ALA A 132 18.16 -4.69 -13.33
CA ALA A 132 18.60 -3.68 -14.27
C ALA A 132 18.77 -4.25 -15.70
N GLU A 133 19.35 -5.43 -15.83
CA GLU A 133 19.53 -6.11 -17.13
C GLU A 133 18.19 -6.43 -17.79
N GLU A 134 17.21 -6.91 -17.02
CA GLU A 134 15.88 -7.22 -17.57
C GLU A 134 15.10 -5.96 -17.89
N LEU A 135 15.08 -4.96 -17.00
CA LEU A 135 14.42 -3.68 -17.26
C LEU A 135 15.03 -2.98 -18.47
N GLN A 136 16.36 -3.00 -18.61
CA GLN A 136 17.07 -2.47 -19.79
C GLN A 136 16.64 -3.19 -21.06
N ARG A 137 16.51 -4.53 -21.02
CA ARG A 137 16.04 -5.33 -22.16
C ARG A 137 14.62 -4.92 -22.57
N VAL A 138 13.72 -4.79 -21.60
CA VAL A 138 12.35 -4.35 -21.87
C VAL A 138 12.32 -2.96 -22.48
N ILE A 139 13.09 -2.01 -21.96
CA ILE A 139 13.18 -0.64 -22.51
C ILE A 139 13.60 -0.66 -23.97
N ILE A 140 14.60 -1.47 -24.32
CA ILE A 140 15.12 -1.60 -25.71
C ILE A 140 14.09 -2.25 -26.61
N GLU A 141 13.54 -3.41 -26.20
CA GLU A 141 12.59 -4.18 -27.02
C GLU A 141 11.29 -3.41 -27.31
N THR A 142 10.87 -2.62 -26.33
CA THR A 142 9.60 -1.88 -26.43
C THR A 142 9.77 -0.48 -27.02
N HIS A 143 11.01 0.01 -27.12
CA HIS A 143 11.28 1.42 -27.46
C HIS A 143 10.50 2.40 -26.59
N ALA A 144 10.42 2.10 -25.28
CA ALA A 144 9.64 2.89 -24.35
C ALA A 144 10.13 4.34 -24.26
N ASP A 145 9.19 5.28 -24.16
CA ASP A 145 9.46 6.71 -24.02
C ASP A 145 9.26 7.19 -22.57
N ALA A 146 8.39 6.51 -21.83
CA ALA A 146 8.08 6.86 -20.44
C ALA A 146 7.91 5.64 -19.56
N MET A 147 8.14 5.85 -18.26
CA MET A 147 7.81 4.88 -17.21
C MET A 147 7.02 5.56 -16.08
N VAL A 148 5.90 4.95 -15.71
CA VAL A 148 5.06 5.36 -14.58
C VAL A 148 5.17 4.31 -13.49
N PHE A 149 5.59 4.74 -12.30
CA PHE A 149 5.73 3.90 -11.12
C PHE A 149 4.46 4.03 -10.26
N ALA A 150 3.54 3.09 -10.39
CA ALA A 150 2.37 3.01 -9.53
C ALA A 150 2.66 2.25 -8.21
N HIS A 151 3.73 1.47 -8.14
CA HIS A 151 4.34 0.99 -6.90
C HIS A 151 5.41 2.01 -6.46
N TRP A 152 4.98 3.05 -5.78
CA TRP A 152 5.67 4.30 -5.53
C TRP A 152 6.71 4.29 -4.39
N PHE A 153 6.83 3.20 -3.61
CA PHE A 153 7.78 3.06 -2.49
C PHE A 153 8.58 1.73 -2.54
N ALA A 154 8.77 1.16 -3.73
CA ALA A 154 9.60 -0.02 -3.92
C ALA A 154 11.06 0.23 -3.56
N GLU A 155 11.74 -0.76 -2.99
CA GLU A 155 13.20 -0.69 -2.67
C GLU A 155 14.03 -0.43 -3.94
N SER A 156 13.58 -0.91 -5.09
CA SER A 156 14.23 -0.69 -6.39
C SER A 156 14.03 0.70 -6.98
N LEU A 157 13.02 1.45 -6.53
CA LEU A 157 12.57 2.70 -7.16
C LEU A 157 13.70 3.72 -7.41
N PRO A 158 14.60 4.01 -6.45
CA PRO A 158 15.69 4.96 -6.68
C PRO A 158 16.57 4.59 -7.88
N TYR A 159 16.85 3.32 -8.03
CA TYR A 159 17.76 2.79 -9.05
C TYR A 159 17.04 2.63 -10.40
N ASP A 160 15.76 2.19 -10.37
CA ASP A 160 14.92 2.13 -11.57
C ASP A 160 14.74 3.53 -12.18
N LEU A 161 14.57 4.57 -11.34
CA LEU A 161 14.54 5.97 -11.80
C LEU A 161 15.84 6.37 -12.50
N ILE A 162 16.99 6.02 -11.91
CA ILE A 162 18.30 6.32 -12.51
C ILE A 162 18.46 5.59 -13.85
N LEU A 163 18.15 4.29 -13.90
CA LEU A 163 18.29 3.49 -15.12
C LEU A 163 17.38 4.02 -16.25
N CYS A 164 16.13 4.37 -15.93
CA CYS A 164 15.23 4.99 -16.90
C CYS A 164 15.76 6.32 -17.43
N ARG A 165 16.32 7.16 -16.56
CA ARG A 165 16.92 8.44 -16.95
C ARG A 165 18.15 8.26 -17.85
N GLU A 166 19.05 7.34 -17.53
CA GLU A 166 20.21 7.00 -18.36
C GLU A 166 19.78 6.52 -19.76
N ASN A 167 18.58 5.96 -19.89
CA ASN A 167 17.97 5.55 -21.16
C ASN A 167 17.10 6.64 -21.81
N GLY A 168 17.00 7.82 -21.21
CA GLY A 168 16.24 8.95 -21.76
C GLY A 168 14.73 8.83 -21.63
N LEU A 169 14.20 7.97 -20.75
CA LEU A 169 12.79 7.85 -20.48
C LEU A 169 12.31 8.99 -19.58
N ALA A 170 11.12 9.50 -19.88
CA ALA A 170 10.36 10.31 -18.95
C ALA A 170 9.84 9.43 -17.81
N THR A 171 10.01 9.86 -16.56
CA THR A 171 9.63 9.06 -15.39
C THR A 171 8.62 9.79 -14.52
N PHE A 172 7.56 9.10 -14.13
CA PHE A 172 6.52 9.62 -13.26
C PHE A 172 6.25 8.68 -12.12
N ILE A 173 6.00 9.23 -10.93
CA ILE A 173 5.62 8.47 -9.75
C ILE A 173 4.15 8.74 -9.50
N PHE A 174 3.32 7.71 -9.58
CA PHE A 174 1.90 7.79 -9.27
C PHE A 174 1.63 7.26 -7.87
N VAL A 175 1.46 8.18 -6.92
CA VAL A 175 1.24 7.86 -5.51
C VAL A 175 -0.23 7.53 -5.30
N GLN A 176 -0.55 6.24 -5.17
CA GLN A 176 -1.91 5.75 -4.92
C GLN A 176 -2.26 5.67 -3.43
N SER A 177 -1.50 6.32 -2.57
CA SER A 177 -1.70 6.33 -1.12
C SER A 177 -1.42 7.74 -0.58
N LEU A 178 -1.24 7.83 0.72
CA LEU A 178 -1.08 9.09 1.44
C LEU A 178 0.38 9.36 1.79
N PHE A 179 0.76 10.63 1.76
CA PHE A 179 2.01 11.09 2.33
C PHE A 179 2.21 10.65 3.78
N SER A 180 1.14 10.68 4.58
CA SER A 180 1.18 10.29 5.99
C SER A 180 1.51 8.82 6.24
N LEU A 181 1.49 7.95 5.21
CA LEU A 181 1.91 6.55 5.35
C LEU A 181 3.31 6.43 5.94
N PHE A 182 4.22 7.33 5.56
CA PHE A 182 5.59 7.32 6.05
C PHE A 182 5.74 7.69 7.53
N PHE A 183 4.70 8.22 8.17
CA PHE A 183 4.68 8.53 9.61
C PHE A 183 4.07 7.40 10.46
N LEU A 184 3.82 6.23 9.87
CA LEU A 184 3.28 5.08 10.58
C LEU A 184 4.40 4.12 10.98
N ASP A 185 4.25 3.49 12.15
CA ASP A 185 5.27 2.64 12.78
C ASP A 185 5.65 1.38 12.00
N GLU A 186 4.90 1.03 10.95
CA GLU A 186 5.05 -0.20 10.19
C GLU A 186 6.00 -0.09 9.00
N VAL A 187 6.44 1.13 8.66
CA VAL A 187 7.31 1.36 7.50
C VAL A 187 8.77 1.11 7.86
N LYS A 188 9.45 0.28 7.07
CA LYS A 188 10.89 0.04 7.27
C LYS A 188 11.67 1.37 7.20
N PRO A 189 12.62 1.62 8.12
CA PRO A 189 13.29 2.93 8.23
C PRO A 189 13.92 3.44 6.93
N PHE A 190 14.54 2.57 6.13
CA PHE A 190 15.16 3.00 4.87
C PHE A 190 14.13 3.36 3.78
N LEU A 191 12.91 2.83 3.83
CA LEU A 191 11.84 3.23 2.93
C LEU A 191 11.41 4.68 3.17
N MET A 192 11.64 5.20 4.38
CA MET A 192 11.42 6.61 4.73
C MET A 192 12.31 7.57 3.92
N GLU A 193 13.44 7.09 3.41
CA GLU A 193 14.36 7.88 2.60
C GLU A 193 13.96 7.93 1.12
N ILE A 194 13.13 6.99 0.64
CA ILE A 194 12.75 6.86 -0.77
C ILE A 194 12.15 8.16 -1.33
N PRO A 195 11.25 8.89 -0.63
CA PRO A 195 10.69 10.13 -1.15
C PRO A 195 11.75 11.20 -1.52
N GLN A 196 12.91 11.18 -0.92
CA GLN A 196 13.99 12.09 -1.30
C GLN A 196 14.50 11.87 -2.73
N THR A 197 14.31 10.64 -3.24
CA THR A 197 14.67 10.27 -4.61
C THR A 197 13.62 10.70 -5.65
N TYR A 198 12.43 11.14 -5.22
CA TYR A 198 11.35 11.58 -6.12
C TYR A 198 11.75 12.77 -6.99
N ARG A 199 12.73 13.57 -6.53
CA ARG A 199 13.33 14.63 -7.35
C ARG A 199 14.04 14.12 -8.62
N LEU A 200 14.28 12.80 -8.73
CA LEU A 200 14.80 12.17 -9.93
C LEU A 200 13.72 11.96 -11.00
N ALA A 201 12.44 11.97 -10.63
CA ALA A 201 11.36 11.82 -11.58
C ALA A 201 11.02 13.14 -12.29
N ASN A 202 10.43 13.05 -13.48
CA ASN A 202 9.88 14.19 -14.22
C ASN A 202 8.64 14.76 -13.53
N GLY A 203 7.92 13.94 -12.71
CA GLY A 203 6.81 14.42 -11.92
C GLY A 203 6.28 13.39 -10.92
N VAL A 204 5.56 13.91 -9.92
CA VAL A 204 4.85 13.13 -8.91
C VAL A 204 3.35 13.42 -9.04
N ILE A 205 2.55 12.38 -9.13
CA ILE A 205 1.10 12.47 -9.33
C ILE A 205 0.42 11.93 -8.08
N SER A 206 -0.51 12.69 -7.52
CA SER A 206 -1.24 12.40 -6.28
C SER A 206 -2.74 12.37 -6.52
N LEU A 207 -3.50 11.88 -5.53
CA LEU A 207 -4.96 11.75 -5.58
C LEU A 207 -5.67 12.83 -4.75
N SER A 208 -4.93 13.71 -4.09
CA SER A 208 -5.48 14.83 -3.32
C SER A 208 -4.56 16.05 -3.38
N GLU A 209 -5.14 17.24 -3.22
CA GLU A 209 -4.37 18.48 -3.12
C GLU A 209 -3.48 18.52 -1.89
N THR A 210 -3.91 17.88 -0.80
CA THR A 210 -3.10 17.75 0.43
C THR A 210 -1.83 16.97 0.14
N ASP A 211 -1.93 15.82 -0.50
CA ASP A 211 -0.76 15.00 -0.86
C ASP A 211 0.11 15.70 -1.89
N ARG A 212 -0.49 16.34 -2.93
CA ARG A 212 0.27 17.13 -3.90
C ARG A 212 1.11 18.21 -3.21
N SER A 213 0.53 18.91 -2.26
CA SER A 213 1.22 19.94 -1.48
C SER A 213 2.39 19.36 -0.70
N ALA A 214 2.22 18.19 -0.07
CA ALA A 214 3.28 17.51 0.65
C ALA A 214 4.39 17.00 -0.29
N TRP A 215 4.04 16.31 -1.37
CA TRP A 215 5.00 15.78 -2.33
C TRP A 215 5.76 16.87 -3.09
N SER A 216 5.19 18.06 -3.25
CA SER A 216 5.88 19.20 -3.82
C SER A 216 7.15 19.60 -3.05
N SER A 217 7.30 19.16 -1.81
CA SER A 217 8.50 19.32 -1.00
C SER A 217 9.69 18.49 -1.53
N PHE A 218 9.41 17.42 -2.24
CA PHE A 218 10.42 16.52 -2.80
C PHE A 218 10.55 16.69 -4.33
N ASN A 219 9.47 17.02 -5.01
CA ASN A 219 9.48 17.30 -6.45
C ASN A 219 8.55 18.47 -6.78
N THR A 220 9.08 19.53 -7.38
CA THR A 220 8.32 20.74 -7.73
C THR A 220 7.26 20.48 -8.82
N HIS A 221 7.46 19.46 -9.67
CA HIS A 221 6.48 19.01 -10.65
C HIS A 221 5.54 17.99 -10.00
N SER A 222 4.65 18.50 -9.16
CA SER A 222 3.65 17.69 -8.46
C SER A 222 2.26 18.01 -8.98
N TYR A 223 1.54 16.96 -9.36
CA TYR A 223 0.24 17.03 -10.00
C TYR A 223 -0.83 16.36 -9.14
N VAL A 224 -2.09 16.70 -9.37
CA VAL A 224 -3.23 16.01 -8.76
C VAL A 224 -4.17 15.49 -9.85
N THR A 225 -4.69 14.29 -9.63
CA THR A 225 -5.71 13.67 -10.45
C THR A 225 -6.68 12.88 -9.58
N CYS A 226 -7.67 12.25 -10.20
CA CYS A 226 -8.50 11.25 -9.53
C CYS A 226 -8.29 9.88 -10.19
N ASN A 227 -8.65 8.80 -9.48
CA ASN A 227 -8.69 7.49 -10.11
C ASN A 227 -9.90 7.40 -11.07
N PRO A 228 -9.75 6.72 -12.21
CA PRO A 228 -10.91 6.34 -13.01
C PRO A 228 -11.90 5.53 -12.18
N LEU A 229 -13.20 5.71 -12.41
CA LEU A 229 -14.21 4.88 -11.78
C LEU A 229 -14.02 3.41 -12.20
N SER A 230 -14.00 2.53 -11.22
CA SER A 230 -13.83 1.08 -11.43
C SER A 230 -15.09 0.42 -12.01
N LEU A 231 -16.26 0.94 -11.61
CA LEU A 231 -17.55 0.53 -12.12
C LEU A 231 -18.27 1.72 -12.79
N PRO A 232 -19.04 1.49 -13.83
CA PRO A 232 -19.88 2.53 -14.41
C PRO A 232 -20.94 2.97 -13.40
N ILE A 233 -21.36 4.24 -13.48
CA ILE A 233 -22.50 4.70 -12.69
C ILE A 233 -23.74 3.93 -13.16
N PRO A 234 -24.42 3.14 -12.30
CA PRO A 234 -25.55 2.33 -12.71
C PRO A 234 -26.72 3.22 -13.13
N GLU A 235 -27.54 2.74 -14.07
CA GLU A 235 -28.72 3.47 -14.55
C GLU A 235 -29.69 3.74 -13.41
N HIS A 236 -29.94 2.71 -12.59
CA HIS A 236 -30.82 2.79 -11.42
C HIS A 236 -30.01 2.80 -10.12
N PRO A 237 -30.30 3.72 -9.19
CA PRO A 237 -29.69 3.72 -7.87
C PRO A 237 -30.18 2.53 -7.01
N ALA A 238 -29.51 2.27 -5.92
CA ALA A 238 -29.96 1.33 -4.88
C ALA A 238 -31.36 1.67 -4.37
N THR A 239 -32.12 0.65 -3.99
CA THR A 239 -33.55 0.83 -3.64
C THR A 239 -33.79 1.41 -2.26
N LEU A 240 -32.86 1.24 -1.32
CA LEU A 240 -32.87 1.79 0.04
C LEU A 240 -34.12 1.43 0.85
N ILE A 241 -34.57 0.18 0.79
CA ILE A 241 -35.83 -0.26 1.41
C ILE A 241 -35.66 -1.13 2.67
N GLY A 242 -34.48 -1.69 2.88
CA GLY A 242 -34.15 -2.58 3.98
C GLY A 242 -33.26 -1.94 5.06
N HIS A 243 -32.53 -2.80 5.80
CA HIS A 243 -31.60 -2.41 6.85
C HIS A 243 -30.24 -3.10 6.65
N THR A 244 -29.77 -3.20 5.42
CA THR A 244 -28.51 -3.85 5.04
C THR A 244 -27.40 -2.81 4.85
N ILE A 245 -26.32 -2.99 5.58
CA ILE A 245 -25.12 -2.16 5.48
C ILE A 245 -24.05 -2.95 4.70
N LEU A 246 -23.41 -2.31 3.73
CA LEU A 246 -22.30 -2.87 2.98
C LEU A 246 -20.96 -2.35 3.48
N TRP A 247 -20.01 -3.28 3.70
CA TRP A 247 -18.62 -3.01 4.03
C TRP A 247 -17.71 -3.76 3.04
N PRO A 248 -17.36 -3.19 1.87
CA PRO A 248 -16.58 -3.87 0.84
C PRO A 248 -15.10 -3.50 0.95
N ALA A 249 -14.33 -4.34 1.62
CA ALA A 249 -12.89 -4.20 1.73
C ALA A 249 -12.22 -5.53 2.08
N ARG A 250 -10.94 -5.65 1.80
CA ARG A 250 -10.13 -6.74 2.35
C ARG A 250 -10.17 -6.68 3.88
N LEU A 251 -10.36 -7.81 4.55
CA LEU A 251 -10.28 -7.89 6.01
C LEU A 251 -8.80 -7.80 6.44
N HIS A 252 -8.26 -6.60 6.40
CA HIS A 252 -6.88 -6.27 6.68
C HIS A 252 -6.80 -5.14 7.72
N PRO A 253 -5.79 -5.07 8.59
CA PRO A 253 -5.68 -4.05 9.65
C PRO A 253 -5.86 -2.60 9.18
N ASP A 254 -5.46 -2.27 7.96
CA ASP A 254 -5.64 -0.91 7.40
C ASP A 254 -7.10 -0.49 7.24
N LYS A 255 -7.96 -1.45 6.98
CA LYS A 255 -9.41 -1.26 6.82
C LYS A 255 -10.15 -1.34 8.14
N CYS A 256 -9.46 -1.73 9.22
CA CYS A 256 -9.98 -1.84 10.58
C CYS A 256 -11.32 -2.59 10.65
N PRO A 257 -11.40 -3.83 10.13
CA PRO A 257 -12.67 -4.58 10.11
C PRO A 257 -13.23 -4.84 11.53
N GLU A 258 -12.37 -4.93 12.55
CA GLU A 258 -12.78 -5.10 13.94
C GLU A 258 -13.65 -3.94 14.47
N ARG A 259 -13.54 -2.74 13.87
CA ARG A 259 -14.31 -1.57 14.27
C ARG A 259 -15.80 -1.66 13.91
N VAL A 260 -16.18 -2.57 13.01
CA VAL A 260 -17.60 -2.80 12.71
C VAL A 260 -18.32 -3.44 13.89
N ILE A 261 -17.62 -4.19 14.75
CA ILE A 261 -18.19 -4.93 15.86
C ILE A 261 -18.88 -4.00 16.88
N PRO A 262 -18.18 -3.01 17.48
CA PRO A 262 -18.83 -2.07 18.38
C PRO A 262 -19.91 -1.22 17.70
N ILE A 263 -19.75 -0.88 16.41
CA ILE A 263 -20.80 -0.16 15.66
C ILE A 263 -22.06 -1.02 15.57
N MET A 264 -21.93 -2.29 15.16
CA MET A 264 -23.07 -3.22 15.07
C MET A 264 -23.67 -3.50 16.44
N SER A 265 -22.85 -3.60 17.50
CA SER A 265 -23.37 -3.81 18.86
C SER A 265 -24.25 -2.66 19.35
N GLU A 266 -23.99 -1.44 18.94
CA GLU A 266 -24.85 -0.29 19.22
C GLU A 266 -26.05 -0.23 18.26
N LEU A 267 -25.83 -0.50 16.97
CA LEU A 267 -26.87 -0.40 15.95
C LEU A 267 -28.00 -1.40 16.15
N VAL A 268 -27.72 -2.65 16.52
CA VAL A 268 -28.75 -3.68 16.72
C VAL A 268 -29.67 -3.39 17.92
N LYS A 269 -29.25 -2.54 18.87
CA LYS A 269 -30.11 -2.04 19.94
C LYS A 269 -31.17 -1.06 19.39
N LEU A 270 -30.84 -0.34 18.32
CA LEU A 270 -31.70 0.64 17.66
C LEU A 270 -32.55 0.00 16.55
N ILE A 271 -31.94 -0.90 15.79
CA ILE A 271 -32.55 -1.61 14.64
C ILE A 271 -32.22 -3.11 14.77
N PRO A 272 -33.08 -3.90 15.45
CA PRO A 272 -32.78 -5.30 15.75
C PRO A 272 -32.60 -6.24 14.55
N ASP A 273 -33.06 -5.86 13.37
CA ASP A 273 -32.92 -6.62 12.12
C ASP A 273 -31.83 -6.07 11.19
N ALA A 274 -31.01 -5.10 11.66
CA ALA A 274 -29.89 -4.58 10.89
C ALA A 274 -28.89 -5.69 10.59
N LYS A 275 -28.36 -5.69 9.36
CA LYS A 275 -27.35 -6.64 8.87
C LYS A 275 -26.18 -5.91 8.24
N LEU A 276 -24.97 -6.40 8.49
CA LEU A 276 -23.74 -5.95 7.84
C LEU A 276 -23.23 -7.06 6.93
N ILE A 277 -23.04 -6.73 5.66
CA ILE A 277 -22.42 -7.62 4.65
C ILE A 277 -21.00 -7.14 4.40
N MET A 278 -20.04 -8.01 4.70
CA MET A 278 -18.61 -7.76 4.47
C MET A 278 -18.15 -8.53 3.24
N VAL A 279 -17.70 -7.80 2.21
CA VAL A 279 -17.22 -8.39 0.95
C VAL A 279 -15.74 -8.08 0.76
N GLY A 280 -14.92 -9.11 0.61
CA GLY A 280 -13.49 -8.97 0.36
C GLY A 280 -12.67 -10.14 0.87
N THR A 281 -11.43 -10.19 0.46
CA THR A 281 -10.49 -11.24 0.82
C THR A 281 -10.27 -11.31 2.32
N VAL A 282 -10.29 -12.51 2.88
CA VAL A 282 -10.04 -12.79 4.29
C VAL A 282 -9.24 -14.07 4.44
N SER A 283 -8.17 -14.05 5.25
CA SER A 283 -7.46 -15.26 5.61
C SER A 283 -8.29 -16.11 6.59
N GLU A 284 -8.15 -17.44 6.52
CA GLU A 284 -8.86 -18.37 7.41
C GLU A 284 -8.56 -18.12 8.90
N THR A 285 -7.31 -17.77 9.19
CA THR A 285 -6.89 -17.41 10.54
C THR A 285 -7.61 -16.17 11.05
N TYR A 286 -7.67 -15.11 10.21
CA TYR A 286 -8.34 -13.86 10.58
C TYR A 286 -9.87 -14.08 10.70
N ARG A 287 -10.49 -14.85 9.78
CA ARG A 287 -11.91 -15.19 9.85
C ARG A 287 -12.27 -15.83 11.19
N LYS A 288 -11.45 -16.78 11.66
CA LYS A 288 -11.65 -17.44 12.97
C LYS A 288 -11.48 -16.47 14.15
N GLN A 289 -10.50 -15.60 14.10
CA GLN A 289 -10.28 -14.59 15.14
C GLN A 289 -11.43 -13.59 15.20
N PHE A 290 -11.85 -13.09 14.05
CA PHE A 290 -12.97 -12.15 13.92
C PHE A 290 -14.29 -12.77 14.40
N GLY A 291 -14.55 -14.05 14.06
CA GLY A 291 -15.73 -14.79 14.52
C GLY A 291 -15.82 -14.88 16.06
N LYS A 292 -14.70 -15.11 16.75
CA LYS A 292 -14.67 -15.06 18.22
C LYS A 292 -15.01 -13.70 18.80
N LEU A 293 -14.56 -12.61 18.12
CA LEU A 293 -14.88 -11.25 18.55
C LEU A 293 -16.35 -10.93 18.37
N THR A 294 -16.95 -11.31 17.24
CA THR A 294 -18.41 -11.13 16.99
C THR A 294 -19.26 -11.95 17.96
N GLU A 295 -18.85 -13.19 18.27
CA GLU A 295 -19.52 -14.03 19.26
C GLU A 295 -19.47 -13.40 20.65
N SER A 296 -18.29 -12.94 21.09
CA SER A 296 -18.14 -12.27 22.39
C SER A 296 -18.97 -10.99 22.51
N ALA A 297 -19.21 -10.31 21.39
CA ALA A 297 -20.02 -9.09 21.32
C ALA A 297 -21.52 -9.37 21.08
N GLY A 298 -21.92 -10.61 20.83
CA GLY A 298 -23.31 -11.02 20.59
C GLY A 298 -23.90 -10.52 19.27
N VAL A 299 -23.05 -10.28 18.24
CA VAL A 299 -23.49 -9.74 16.93
C VAL A 299 -23.22 -10.67 15.75
N THR A 300 -22.89 -11.93 15.99
CA THR A 300 -22.54 -12.90 14.93
C THR A 300 -23.66 -13.05 13.89
N GLU A 301 -24.92 -13.11 14.32
CA GLU A 301 -26.07 -13.27 13.42
C GLU A 301 -26.38 -12.03 12.57
N HIS A 302 -25.72 -10.90 12.89
CA HIS A 302 -25.89 -9.62 12.22
C HIS A 302 -24.76 -9.29 11.25
N ILE A 303 -23.69 -10.09 11.22
CA ILE A 303 -22.51 -9.85 10.37
C ILE A 303 -22.24 -11.05 9.49
N GLU A 304 -22.37 -10.85 8.18
CA GLU A 304 -22.08 -11.85 7.17
C GLU A 304 -20.72 -11.54 6.49
N ILE A 305 -19.81 -12.51 6.45
CA ILE A 305 -18.56 -12.42 5.70
C ILE A 305 -18.68 -13.26 4.44
N VAL A 306 -18.98 -12.62 3.33
CA VAL A 306 -19.13 -13.27 2.01
C VAL A 306 -17.79 -13.82 1.52
N GLY A 307 -16.72 -13.06 1.73
CA GLY A 307 -15.41 -13.35 1.15
C GLY A 307 -15.20 -12.58 -0.15
N GLU A 308 -14.28 -13.07 -0.95
CA GLU A 308 -13.92 -12.44 -2.23
C GLU A 308 -14.96 -12.77 -3.30
N VAL A 309 -15.35 -11.76 -4.07
CA VAL A 309 -16.26 -11.92 -5.21
C VAL A 309 -15.63 -11.31 -6.48
N PRO A 310 -15.98 -11.82 -7.67
CA PRO A 310 -15.52 -11.24 -8.92
C PRO A 310 -15.98 -9.78 -9.07
N PRO A 311 -15.17 -8.89 -9.70
CA PRO A 311 -15.52 -7.48 -9.84
C PRO A 311 -16.89 -7.21 -10.50
N ASN A 312 -17.29 -8.06 -11.45
CA ASN A 312 -18.60 -7.97 -12.12
C ASN A 312 -19.81 -8.30 -11.23
N GLU A 313 -19.59 -8.96 -10.09
CA GLU A 313 -20.63 -9.26 -9.11
C GLU A 313 -20.78 -8.19 -8.02
N MET A 314 -19.78 -7.31 -7.87
CA MET A 314 -19.78 -6.26 -6.84
C MET A 314 -21.00 -5.33 -6.95
N GLN A 315 -21.40 -4.99 -8.19
CA GLN A 315 -22.54 -4.09 -8.40
C GLN A 315 -23.83 -4.60 -7.73
N ARG A 316 -24.02 -5.92 -7.65
CA ARG A 316 -25.19 -6.51 -6.97
C ARG A 316 -25.22 -6.12 -5.50
N PHE A 317 -24.08 -6.21 -4.79
CA PHE A 317 -24.02 -5.86 -3.37
C PHE A 317 -24.28 -4.38 -3.12
N TYR A 318 -23.80 -3.50 -4.00
CA TYR A 318 -24.13 -2.06 -3.92
C TYR A 318 -25.62 -1.80 -4.18
N ASN A 319 -26.26 -2.53 -5.09
CA ASN A 319 -27.68 -2.37 -5.40
C ASN A 319 -28.61 -2.90 -4.29
N GLU A 320 -28.19 -3.95 -3.59
CA GLU A 320 -28.95 -4.63 -2.53
C GLU A 320 -28.76 -3.99 -1.14
N ALA A 321 -27.75 -3.14 -0.97
CA ALA A 321 -27.48 -2.43 0.28
C ALA A 321 -28.35 -1.18 0.46
N ASP A 322 -28.55 -0.77 1.72
CA ASP A 322 -29.29 0.43 2.12
C ASP A 322 -28.37 1.53 2.66
N ALA A 323 -27.17 1.18 3.10
CA ALA A 323 -26.14 2.10 3.54
C ALA A 323 -24.75 1.51 3.29
N PHE A 324 -23.74 2.39 3.23
CA PHE A 324 -22.34 2.00 3.13
C PHE A 324 -21.59 2.44 4.38
N LEU A 325 -20.66 1.60 4.85
CA LEU A 325 -19.83 1.88 6.02
C LEU A 325 -18.35 1.79 5.67
N LEU A 326 -17.58 2.85 5.97
CA LEU A 326 -16.13 2.91 5.83
C LEU A 326 -15.46 3.05 7.21
N THR A 327 -14.76 2.03 7.66
CA THR A 327 -14.07 2.02 8.96
C THR A 327 -12.55 2.24 8.85
N SER A 328 -12.05 2.47 7.65
CA SER A 328 -10.63 2.60 7.36
C SER A 328 -9.95 3.69 8.20
N ARG A 329 -8.74 3.39 8.66
CA ARG A 329 -7.88 4.37 9.32
C ARG A 329 -7.23 5.32 8.32
N ARG A 330 -7.09 4.87 7.08
CA ARG A 330 -6.46 5.62 5.99
C ARG A 330 -6.96 5.15 4.62
N GLU A 331 -7.09 6.07 3.70
CA GLU A 331 -7.44 5.83 2.29
C GLU A 331 -6.74 6.85 1.41
N GLY A 332 -6.19 6.41 0.27
CA GLY A 332 -5.69 7.34 -0.74
C GLY A 332 -6.81 7.93 -1.60
N TRP A 333 -7.74 7.06 -2.03
CA TRP A 333 -8.91 7.44 -2.85
C TRP A 333 -10.20 6.75 -2.38
N SER A 334 -10.16 5.46 -2.05
CA SER A 334 -11.30 4.59 -1.75
C SER A 334 -12.23 4.33 -2.94
N LEU A 335 -11.85 3.36 -3.79
CA LEU A 335 -12.69 2.92 -4.90
C LEU A 335 -14.06 2.44 -4.41
N ALA A 336 -14.10 1.72 -3.29
CA ALA A 336 -15.33 1.22 -2.69
C ALA A 336 -16.30 2.35 -2.29
N LEU A 337 -15.80 3.47 -1.76
CA LEU A 337 -16.64 4.64 -1.47
C LEU A 337 -17.13 5.29 -2.78
N ALA A 338 -16.27 5.40 -3.79
CA ALA A 338 -16.67 5.93 -5.10
C ALA A 338 -17.78 5.09 -5.74
N GLU A 339 -17.68 3.76 -5.66
CA GLU A 339 -18.68 2.81 -6.16
C GLU A 339 -20.00 2.90 -5.38
N ALA A 340 -19.94 3.06 -4.04
CA ALA A 340 -21.11 3.26 -3.20
C ALA A 340 -21.85 4.56 -3.56
N LEU A 341 -21.11 5.67 -3.71
CA LEU A 341 -21.65 6.96 -4.13
C LEU A 341 -22.28 6.86 -5.53
N ALA A 342 -21.61 6.19 -6.48
CA ALA A 342 -22.12 5.96 -7.84
C ALA A 342 -23.43 5.15 -7.82
N SER A 343 -23.56 4.19 -6.91
CA SER A 343 -24.76 3.38 -6.72
C SER A 343 -25.86 4.10 -5.94
N GLY A 344 -25.60 5.32 -5.44
CA GLY A 344 -26.56 6.12 -4.69
C GLY A 344 -26.77 5.64 -3.25
N LEU A 345 -25.77 5.00 -2.66
CA LEU A 345 -25.80 4.65 -1.25
C LEU A 345 -25.46 5.85 -0.37
N PRO A 346 -26.26 6.12 0.67
CA PRO A 346 -25.82 7.00 1.74
C PRO A 346 -24.69 6.35 2.54
N CYS A 347 -23.68 7.14 2.90
CA CYS A 347 -22.45 6.62 3.46
C CYS A 347 -22.20 7.13 4.89
N VAL A 348 -21.74 6.24 5.76
CA VAL A 348 -21.14 6.60 7.05
C VAL A 348 -19.66 6.23 6.99
N ALA A 349 -18.79 7.15 7.34
CA ALA A 349 -17.35 6.93 7.29
C ALA A 349 -16.68 7.47 8.55
N TYR A 350 -15.64 6.81 9.03
CA TYR A 350 -14.74 7.47 9.96
C TYR A 350 -14.02 8.62 9.27
N SER A 351 -13.89 9.73 9.98
CA SER A 351 -13.36 10.98 9.44
C SER A 351 -11.95 10.82 8.90
N LEU A 352 -11.79 11.17 7.62
CA LEU A 352 -10.53 11.28 6.89
C LEU A 352 -10.56 12.64 6.16
N PRO A 353 -10.24 13.75 6.84
CA PRO A 353 -10.49 15.09 6.35
C PRO A 353 -9.71 15.48 5.08
N TYR A 354 -8.68 14.70 4.74
CA TYR A 354 -7.90 14.84 3.51
C TYR A 354 -8.48 14.05 2.33
N LEU A 355 -9.40 13.11 2.58
CA LEU A 355 -9.96 12.24 1.52
C LEU A 355 -10.95 13.04 0.67
N THR A 356 -10.60 13.20 -0.61
CA THR A 356 -11.38 13.98 -1.57
C THR A 356 -12.85 13.53 -1.66
N LEU A 357 -13.12 12.24 -1.53
CA LEU A 357 -14.49 11.68 -1.61
C LEU A 357 -15.35 11.92 -0.36
N ILE A 358 -14.75 12.32 0.77
CA ILE A 358 -15.48 12.66 2.00
C ILE A 358 -15.63 14.17 2.15
N LYS A 359 -14.61 14.91 1.72
CA LYS A 359 -14.58 16.36 1.91
C LYS A 359 -15.73 17.03 1.14
N ASP A 360 -16.49 17.86 1.85
CA ASP A 360 -17.61 18.64 1.29
C ASP A 360 -18.66 17.79 0.54
N ASN A 361 -18.87 16.54 0.99
CA ASN A 361 -19.78 15.58 0.36
C ASN A 361 -21.00 15.30 1.26
N GLU A 362 -22.15 15.83 0.88
CA GLU A 362 -23.41 15.68 1.61
C GLU A 362 -23.96 14.24 1.68
N ALA A 363 -23.41 13.33 0.86
CA ALA A 363 -23.76 11.91 0.89
C ALA A 363 -23.01 11.12 1.96
N VAL A 364 -22.04 11.74 2.67
CA VAL A 364 -21.18 11.08 3.62
C VAL A 364 -21.29 11.73 4.99
N ILE A 365 -21.76 10.98 5.98
CA ILE A 365 -21.68 11.39 7.39
C ILE A 365 -20.32 10.97 7.91
N ALA A 366 -19.43 11.94 8.11
CA ALA A 366 -18.11 11.71 8.68
C ALA A 366 -18.18 11.75 10.22
N VAL A 367 -17.69 10.69 10.86
CA VAL A 367 -17.71 10.50 12.31
C VAL A 367 -16.27 10.40 12.83
N ASP A 368 -16.02 10.86 14.03
CA ASP A 368 -14.67 10.77 14.62
C ASP A 368 -14.16 9.34 14.67
N GLN A 369 -12.85 9.17 14.44
CA GLN A 369 -12.19 7.87 14.40
C GLN A 369 -12.42 7.09 15.71
N GLY A 370 -13.13 5.95 15.62
CA GLY A 370 -13.40 5.06 16.74
C GLY A 370 -14.69 5.38 17.53
N ASP A 371 -15.42 6.44 17.20
CA ASP A 371 -16.73 6.71 17.80
C ASP A 371 -17.82 5.81 17.20
N ALA A 372 -17.91 4.61 17.77
CA ALA A 372 -18.86 3.60 17.33
C ALA A 372 -20.33 4.00 17.61
N SER A 373 -20.58 4.73 18.69
CA SER A 373 -21.94 5.16 19.07
C SER A 373 -22.51 6.16 18.08
N THR A 374 -21.74 7.18 17.72
CA THR A 374 -22.16 8.17 16.71
C THR A 374 -22.29 7.55 15.33
N ALA A 375 -21.40 6.60 14.95
CA ALA A 375 -21.52 5.89 13.70
C ALA A 375 -22.80 5.03 13.64
N ALA A 376 -23.11 4.31 14.70
CA ALA A 376 -24.34 3.52 14.82
C ALA A 376 -25.60 4.41 14.75
N GLN A 377 -25.61 5.56 15.42
CA GLN A 377 -26.73 6.50 15.37
C GLN A 377 -26.90 7.09 13.94
N ALA A 378 -25.80 7.43 13.27
CA ALA A 378 -25.83 7.91 11.89
C ALA A 378 -26.44 6.84 10.94
N LEU A 379 -25.99 5.59 11.07
CA LEU A 379 -26.57 4.46 10.33
C LEU A 379 -28.05 4.27 10.63
N ALA A 380 -28.44 4.32 11.91
CA ALA A 380 -29.85 4.19 12.33
C ALA A 380 -30.72 5.28 11.70
N ASN A 381 -30.28 6.52 11.69
CA ASN A 381 -31.00 7.63 11.07
C ASN A 381 -31.19 7.41 9.56
N ILE A 382 -30.13 7.00 8.85
CA ILE A 382 -30.18 6.68 7.41
C ILE A 382 -31.17 5.52 7.14
N LEU A 383 -31.10 4.44 7.91
CA LEU A 383 -31.89 3.25 7.67
C LEU A 383 -33.39 3.45 7.99
N THR A 384 -33.72 4.35 8.91
CA THR A 384 -35.11 4.63 9.33
C THR A 384 -35.74 5.80 8.59
N ASP A 385 -34.96 6.79 8.14
CA ASP A 385 -35.46 7.96 7.39
C ASP A 385 -35.17 7.77 5.87
N LYS A 386 -36.14 7.24 5.16
CA LYS A 386 -36.05 7.00 3.71
C LYS A 386 -35.92 8.28 2.89
N ALA A 387 -36.40 9.41 3.38
CA ALA A 387 -36.25 10.71 2.72
C ALA A 387 -34.80 11.17 2.80
N LEU A 388 -34.21 11.13 3.99
CA LEU A 388 -32.79 11.41 4.21
C LEU A 388 -31.91 10.49 3.36
N ALA A 389 -32.14 9.18 3.40
CA ALA A 389 -31.37 8.20 2.62
C ALA A 389 -31.42 8.50 1.12
N SER A 390 -32.61 8.82 0.59
CA SER A 390 -32.79 9.17 -0.81
C SER A 390 -32.09 10.47 -1.21
N GLU A 391 -32.16 11.51 -0.35
CA GLU A 391 -31.46 12.79 -0.57
C GLU A 391 -29.95 12.59 -0.59
N MET A 392 -29.40 11.89 0.40
CA MET A 392 -27.98 11.55 0.46
C MET A 392 -27.55 10.73 -0.76
N GLY A 393 -28.32 9.73 -1.16
CA GLY A 393 -28.02 8.92 -2.34
C GLY A 393 -27.98 9.75 -3.64
N LYS A 394 -28.91 10.71 -3.82
CA LYS A 394 -28.92 11.63 -4.96
C LYS A 394 -27.69 12.56 -4.92
N ALA A 395 -27.36 13.11 -3.76
CA ALA A 395 -26.20 13.97 -3.57
C ALA A 395 -24.92 13.21 -3.91
N GLY A 396 -24.78 11.95 -3.48
CA GLY A 396 -23.62 11.09 -3.77
C GLY A 396 -23.45 10.83 -5.27
N ARG A 397 -24.53 10.51 -5.97
CA ARG A 397 -24.50 10.33 -7.43
C ARG A 397 -24.12 11.62 -8.17
N ALA A 398 -24.65 12.74 -7.75
CA ALA A 398 -24.31 14.06 -8.34
C ALA A 398 -22.82 14.40 -8.09
N PHE A 399 -22.33 14.16 -6.88
CA PHE A 399 -20.94 14.37 -6.51
C PHE A 399 -19.98 13.51 -7.35
N ILE A 400 -20.25 12.21 -7.46
CA ILE A 400 -19.37 11.29 -8.20
C ILE A 400 -19.43 11.52 -9.72
N GLN A 401 -20.53 12.07 -10.23
CA GLN A 401 -20.67 12.44 -11.65
C GLN A 401 -19.61 13.48 -12.06
N GLY A 402 -19.20 14.36 -11.15
CA GLY A 402 -18.10 15.30 -11.37
C GLY A 402 -16.78 14.58 -11.68
N PHE A 403 -16.49 13.49 -10.98
CA PHE A 403 -15.30 12.67 -11.23
C PHE A 403 -15.46 11.78 -12.47
N ALA A 404 -16.66 11.28 -12.75
CA ALA A 404 -16.92 10.53 -13.98
C ALA A 404 -16.74 11.37 -15.24
N SER A 405 -16.95 12.69 -15.14
CA SER A 405 -16.76 13.65 -16.22
C SER A 405 -15.34 14.25 -16.28
N TYR A 406 -14.45 13.84 -15.36
CA TYR A 406 -13.06 14.30 -15.37
C TYR A 406 -12.35 13.85 -16.64
N ASP A 407 -11.70 14.78 -17.34
CA ASP A 407 -10.99 14.49 -18.59
C ASP A 407 -9.61 13.87 -18.30
N HIS A 408 -9.62 12.57 -17.99
CA HIS A 408 -8.41 11.79 -17.81
C HIS A 408 -7.49 11.81 -19.03
N GLN A 409 -8.05 11.89 -20.26
CA GLN A 409 -7.24 11.90 -21.47
C GLN A 409 -6.48 13.22 -21.59
N ALA A 410 -7.13 14.36 -21.34
CA ALA A 410 -6.46 15.66 -21.35
C ALA A 410 -5.36 15.71 -20.28
N PHE A 411 -5.64 15.21 -19.06
CA PHE A 411 -4.63 15.14 -18.00
C PHE A 411 -3.39 14.35 -18.45
N TRP A 412 -3.56 13.11 -18.90
CA TRP A 412 -2.42 12.26 -19.28
C TRP A 412 -1.73 12.73 -20.55
N ASN A 413 -2.46 13.34 -21.50
CA ASN A 413 -1.85 14.01 -22.66
C ASN A 413 -0.91 15.14 -22.23
N SER A 414 -1.31 15.92 -21.24
CA SER A 414 -0.46 16.97 -20.64
C SER A 414 0.78 16.37 -19.96
N ILE A 415 0.59 15.33 -19.14
CA ILE A 415 1.70 14.65 -18.44
C ILE A 415 2.71 14.05 -19.44
N PHE A 416 2.23 13.44 -20.51
CA PHE A 416 3.07 12.81 -21.53
C PHE A 416 3.60 13.77 -22.61
N GLY A 417 3.33 15.06 -22.48
CA GLY A 417 3.82 16.07 -23.44
C GLY A 417 3.20 15.97 -24.83
N ILE A 418 2.00 15.35 -24.94
CA ILE A 418 1.26 15.20 -26.21
C ILE A 418 0.45 16.46 -26.49
N SER A 419 -0.04 17.12 -25.45
CA SER A 419 -0.66 18.45 -25.52
C SER A 419 -0.16 19.34 -24.38
N ALA A 420 -0.09 20.65 -24.62
CA ALA A 420 0.24 21.61 -23.58
C ALA A 420 -1.04 22.01 -22.83
N ASP A 421 -1.14 21.73 -21.54
CA ASP A 421 -2.12 22.35 -20.66
C ASP A 421 -1.41 23.27 -19.67
N PRO A 422 -1.45 24.60 -19.89
CA PRO A 422 -0.76 25.58 -19.04
C PRO A 422 -1.35 25.68 -17.63
N GLU A 423 -2.63 25.29 -17.41
CA GLU A 423 -3.27 25.46 -16.12
C GLU A 423 -2.86 24.41 -15.07
N GLN A 424 -2.50 23.21 -15.51
CA GLN A 424 -2.08 22.14 -14.59
C GLN A 424 -0.65 22.30 -14.08
N ASN A 425 0.16 23.12 -14.75
CA ASN A 425 1.53 23.48 -14.34
C ASN A 425 1.59 24.66 -13.36
N ARG A 426 0.57 24.88 -12.53
CA ARG A 426 0.64 25.92 -11.49
C ARG A 426 1.78 25.58 -10.53
N THR A 427 2.88 26.25 -10.68
CA THR A 427 3.96 26.29 -9.70
C THR A 427 3.39 26.78 -8.36
N LEU A 428 3.55 25.98 -7.33
CA LEU A 428 3.14 26.31 -5.96
C LEU A 428 4.14 27.32 -5.36
N ASN A 429 4.19 28.55 -5.89
CA ASN A 429 5.22 29.52 -5.59
C ASN A 429 5.18 30.07 -4.16
N ASP A 430 4.04 29.97 -3.45
CA ASP A 430 3.86 30.59 -2.12
C ASP A 430 3.96 29.61 -0.94
N ILE A 431 4.39 28.37 -1.15
CA ILE A 431 4.39 27.33 -0.09
C ILE A 431 5.81 26.90 0.35
N GLU A 432 6.85 27.69 0.02
CA GLU A 432 8.23 27.29 0.40
C GLU A 432 8.42 27.10 1.92
N PRO A 433 7.84 27.91 2.82
CA PRO A 433 7.89 27.63 4.26
C PRO A 433 7.23 26.30 4.64
N PHE A 434 6.12 25.94 3.99
CA PHE A 434 5.45 24.67 4.20
C PHE A 434 6.31 23.50 3.70
N ARG A 435 6.93 23.63 2.53
CA ARG A 435 7.86 22.63 1.98
C ARG A 435 9.05 22.38 2.90
N ILE A 436 9.63 23.45 3.48
CA ILE A 436 10.72 23.35 4.45
C ILE A 436 10.23 22.60 5.69
N ALA A 437 9.08 22.99 6.26
CA ALA A 437 8.52 22.35 7.45
C ALA A 437 8.21 20.86 7.23
N ILE A 438 7.67 20.48 6.08
CA ILE A 438 7.42 19.09 5.72
C ILE A 438 8.73 18.31 5.61
N ARG A 439 9.77 18.86 4.95
CA ARG A 439 11.09 18.21 4.83
C ARG A 439 11.74 18.01 6.19
N GLU A 440 11.66 19.00 7.07
CA GLU A 440 12.20 18.92 8.44
C GLU A 440 11.42 17.91 9.28
N ALA A 441 10.10 17.92 9.24
CA ALA A 441 9.25 16.94 9.95
C ALA A 441 9.52 15.51 9.46
N PHE A 442 9.68 15.33 8.16
CA PHE A 442 9.99 14.04 7.56
C PHE A 442 11.38 13.54 8.00
N SER A 443 12.38 14.40 7.96
CA SER A 443 13.75 14.08 8.41
C SER A 443 13.80 13.74 9.90
N ALA A 444 13.08 14.49 10.75
CA ALA A 444 13.01 14.22 12.18
C ALA A 444 12.32 12.86 12.46
N HIS A 445 11.22 12.56 11.76
CA HIS A 445 10.53 11.28 11.89
C HIS A 445 11.39 10.11 11.40
N GLU A 446 12.09 10.27 10.28
CA GLU A 446 13.05 9.30 9.77
C GLU A 446 14.11 8.94 10.81
N GLN A 447 14.70 9.97 11.46
CA GLN A 447 15.70 9.76 12.53
C GLN A 447 15.08 8.98 13.70
N LEU A 448 13.86 9.34 14.11
CA LEU A 448 13.15 8.64 15.18
C LEU A 448 12.92 7.16 14.83
N CYS A 449 12.44 6.86 13.64
CA CYS A 449 12.25 5.48 13.17
C CYS A 449 13.56 4.70 13.14
N LYS A 450 14.66 5.31 12.69
CA LYS A 450 15.99 4.67 12.71
C LYS A 450 16.46 4.37 14.13
N MET A 451 16.21 5.26 15.09
CA MET A 451 16.52 5.03 16.50
C MET A 451 15.70 3.87 17.07
N GLN A 452 14.38 3.88 16.87
CA GLN A 452 13.49 2.82 17.34
C GLN A 452 13.85 1.46 16.74
N HIS A 453 14.20 1.43 15.45
CA HIS A 453 14.64 0.19 14.80
C HIS A 453 15.94 -0.35 15.41
N ARG A 454 16.92 0.52 15.68
CA ARG A 454 18.18 0.13 16.37
C ARG A 454 17.91 -0.42 17.76
N GLU A 455 17.05 0.23 18.53
CA GLU A 455 16.66 -0.24 19.87
C GLU A 455 15.94 -1.59 19.82
N LYS A 456 15.01 -1.75 18.87
CA LYS A 456 14.31 -3.03 18.67
C LYS A 456 15.29 -4.14 18.30
N THR A 457 16.19 -3.91 17.35
CA THR A 457 17.20 -4.88 16.92
C THR A 457 18.13 -5.26 18.10
N ALA A 458 18.52 -4.28 18.92
CA ALA A 458 19.33 -4.56 20.11
C ALA A 458 18.59 -5.43 21.13
N LYS A 459 17.29 -5.16 21.36
CA LYS A 459 16.43 -5.99 22.24
C LYS A 459 16.23 -7.40 21.68
N ASP A 460 16.00 -7.52 20.38
CA ASP A 460 15.83 -8.82 19.73
C ASP A 460 17.10 -9.67 19.83
N ASN A 461 18.28 -9.07 19.63
CA ASN A 461 19.57 -9.73 19.80
C ASN A 461 19.80 -10.17 21.27
N GLU A 462 19.42 -9.33 22.23
CA GLU A 462 19.52 -9.67 23.66
C GLU A 462 18.56 -10.80 24.03
N LEU A 463 17.34 -10.84 23.50
CA LEU A 463 16.39 -11.93 23.67
C LEU A 463 16.95 -13.25 23.13
N VAL A 464 17.57 -13.23 21.94
CA VAL A 464 18.22 -14.42 21.36
C VAL A 464 19.35 -14.90 22.26
N ARG A 465 20.17 -13.98 22.78
CA ARG A 465 21.25 -14.31 23.74
C ARG A 465 20.72 -14.96 25.01
N LEU A 466 19.70 -14.34 25.63
CA LEU A 466 19.08 -14.85 26.88
C LEU A 466 18.39 -16.19 26.66
N SER A 467 17.74 -16.40 25.51
CA SER A 467 17.16 -17.70 25.16
C SER A 467 18.22 -18.78 25.06
N SER A 468 19.35 -18.50 24.40
CA SER A 468 20.47 -19.46 24.31
C SER A 468 21.09 -19.78 25.66
N GLU A 469 21.16 -18.79 26.55
CA GLU A 469 21.66 -18.98 27.91
C GLU A 469 20.69 -19.82 28.78
N LEU A 470 19.38 -19.58 28.59
CA LEU A 470 18.33 -20.36 29.26
C LEU A 470 18.34 -21.83 28.82
N ASP A 471 18.53 -22.09 27.51
CA ASP A 471 18.65 -23.44 26.97
C ASP A 471 19.88 -24.16 27.56
N ARG A 472 21.02 -23.46 27.67
CA ARG A 472 22.24 -24.00 28.29
C ARG A 472 22.02 -24.34 29.76
N LEU A 473 21.43 -23.41 30.54
CA LEU A 473 21.14 -23.64 31.95
C LEU A 473 20.13 -24.79 32.15
N SER A 474 19.15 -24.92 31.26
CA SER A 474 18.20 -26.03 31.27
C SER A 474 18.91 -27.38 31.05
N HIS A 475 19.87 -27.42 30.13
CA HIS A 475 20.69 -28.60 29.88
C HIS A 475 21.56 -28.95 31.09
N ASP A 476 22.26 -27.96 31.67
CA ASP A 476 23.08 -28.10 32.85
C ASP A 476 22.24 -28.61 34.04
N CYS A 477 21.03 -28.10 34.25
CA CYS A 477 20.09 -28.59 35.26
C CYS A 477 19.70 -30.05 35.05
N SER A 478 19.42 -30.44 33.80
CA SER A 478 19.09 -31.82 33.44
C SER A 478 20.27 -32.77 33.75
N ASP A 479 21.49 -32.35 33.41
CA ASP A 479 22.69 -33.13 33.69
C ASP A 479 22.96 -33.28 35.18
N LEU A 480 22.76 -32.21 35.95
CA LEU A 480 22.88 -32.26 37.42
C LEU A 480 21.81 -33.17 38.05
N GLN A 481 20.56 -33.13 37.55
CA GLN A 481 19.52 -34.06 38.00
C GLN A 481 19.88 -35.49 37.70
N ASN A 482 20.36 -35.79 36.51
CA ASN A 482 20.83 -37.12 36.12
C ASN A 482 22.01 -37.59 36.96
N ALA A 483 22.96 -36.71 37.28
CA ALA A 483 24.09 -37.01 38.18
C ALA A 483 23.63 -37.26 39.60
N LEU A 484 22.68 -36.49 40.12
CA LEU A 484 22.08 -36.68 41.44
C LEU A 484 21.35 -38.04 41.51
N GLU A 485 20.56 -38.38 40.49
CA GLU A 485 19.91 -39.70 40.43
C GLU A 485 20.91 -40.87 40.39
N ARG A 486 21.97 -40.75 39.58
CA ARG A 486 23.04 -41.77 39.56
C ARG A 486 23.70 -41.91 40.92
N THR A 487 23.96 -40.81 41.60
CA THR A 487 24.57 -40.79 42.93
C THR A 487 23.66 -41.42 43.99
N THR A 488 22.39 -41.01 44.02
CA THR A 488 21.40 -41.52 44.99
C THR A 488 21.02 -42.97 44.73
N ASN A 489 21.11 -43.43 43.48
CA ASN A 489 20.87 -44.83 43.12
C ASN A 489 22.13 -45.73 43.26
N SER A 490 23.31 -45.16 43.51
CA SER A 490 24.52 -45.88 43.63
C SER A 490 24.47 -46.82 44.86
N LEU A 491 25.14 -47.98 44.77
CA LEU A 491 25.20 -48.96 45.86
C LEU A 491 25.81 -48.34 47.10
N SER A 492 26.86 -47.53 46.93
CA SER A 492 27.56 -46.84 48.02
C SER A 492 26.67 -45.87 48.80
N PHE A 493 25.83 -45.09 48.08
CA PHE A 493 24.88 -44.15 48.70
C PHE A 493 23.78 -44.91 49.48
N LYS A 494 23.24 -45.97 48.87
CA LYS A 494 22.21 -46.82 49.49
C LYS A 494 22.77 -47.53 50.77
N ILE A 495 23.99 -48.04 50.70
CA ILE A 495 24.67 -48.64 51.84
C ILE A 495 24.95 -47.60 52.95
N GLY A 496 25.50 -46.44 52.58
CA GLY A 496 25.74 -45.33 53.51
C GLY A 496 24.46 -44.86 54.22
N ARG A 497 23.36 -44.75 53.50
CA ARG A 497 22.04 -44.40 54.06
C ARG A 497 21.48 -45.52 55.00
N ALA A 498 21.70 -46.77 54.65
CA ALA A 498 21.33 -47.90 55.52
C ALA A 498 22.16 -47.88 56.83
N ILE A 499 23.49 -47.68 56.77
CA ILE A 499 24.35 -47.59 57.89
C ILE A 499 24.03 -46.39 58.80
N THR A 500 23.75 -45.23 58.24
CA THR A 500 23.42 -44.02 59.02
C THR A 500 21.95 -43.97 59.45
N GLY A 501 21.06 -44.74 58.86
CA GLY A 501 19.67 -44.89 59.29
C GLY A 501 19.48 -45.77 60.55
N VAL A 502 20.35 -46.75 60.73
CA VAL A 502 20.30 -47.65 61.91
C VAL A 502 20.43 -46.87 63.23
N PRO A 503 21.41 -45.94 63.40
CA PRO A 503 21.52 -45.17 64.64
C PRO A 503 20.30 -44.25 64.91
N ARG A 504 19.65 -43.73 63.85
CA ARG A 504 18.41 -42.92 63.97
C ARG A 504 17.24 -43.80 64.46
N ALA A 505 17.04 -44.94 63.81
CA ALA A 505 15.96 -45.86 64.16
C ALA A 505 16.14 -46.38 65.65
N VAL A 506 17.37 -46.63 66.06
CA VAL A 506 17.67 -47.01 67.44
C VAL A 506 17.44 -45.86 68.43
N ARG A 507 17.84 -44.66 68.09
CA ARG A 507 17.58 -43.46 68.90
C ARG A 507 16.09 -43.15 69.02
N ASP A 508 15.32 -43.34 67.96
CA ASP A 508 13.87 -43.11 67.96
C ASP A 508 13.10 -44.22 68.69
N LEU A 509 13.68 -45.41 68.78
CA LEU A 509 13.17 -46.51 69.63
C LEU A 509 13.48 -46.33 71.12
N LEU A 510 14.60 -45.68 71.45
CA LEU A 510 14.98 -45.36 72.85
C LEU A 510 14.32 -44.05 73.34
N ALA A 511 13.72 -43.26 72.44
CA ALA A 511 12.98 -42.04 72.76
C ALA A 511 11.48 -42.33 72.99
N ARG A 512 10.99 -43.50 72.76
CA ARG A 512 9.66 -43.98 73.11
C ARG A 512 9.71 -44.77 74.40
#